data_4d838c711954df26015462875df7b7e7
#
_entry.id   4d838c711954df26015462875df7b7e7
#
_cell.length_a   1.000
_cell.length_b   1.000
_cell.length_c   1.000
_cell.angle_alpha   90.00
_cell.angle_beta   90.00
_cell.angle_gamma   90.00
#
_symmetry.space_group_name_H-M   'P 1'
#
loop_
_entity.id
_entity.type
_entity.pdbx_description
1 polymer ?
#
loop_
_entity_poly.entity_id
_entity_poly.type
_entity_poly.pdbx_seq_one_letter_code
_entity_poly.pdbx_strand_id
1 'polypeptide(L)'
;MIYKFKSKAAGDVIMTGPAGADVLRLIGKAAAAQGIIEAGSMMAAIAALEQAVAADEQAREQAESEAKADGKKLGTREGISLRQRAWPLVEMMKRSMAEKADIVWGV
;
A
#
# COMPACT_ATOMS: atom_id res chain seq x y z
N MET A 1 -4.93 -8.06 -14.85
CA MET A 1 -4.31 -6.72 -14.87
C MET A 1 -3.30 -6.61 -13.74
N ILE A 2 -2.15 -6.03 -13.99
CA ILE A 2 -1.14 -5.78 -12.96
C ILE A 2 -0.71 -4.31 -13.02
N TYR A 3 -0.25 -3.80 -11.87
CA TYR A 3 0.36 -2.48 -11.79
C TYR A 3 1.86 -2.62 -11.66
N LYS A 4 2.60 -1.95 -12.52
CA LYS A 4 4.05 -1.92 -12.46
C LYS A 4 4.50 -0.49 -12.17
N PHE A 5 4.92 -0.27 -10.94
CA PHE A 5 5.40 1.03 -10.49
C PHE A 5 6.88 1.17 -10.79
N LYS A 6 7.26 2.26 -11.42
CA LYS A 6 8.64 2.52 -11.85
C LYS A 6 9.14 3.84 -11.28
N SER A 7 10.38 3.84 -10.82
CA SER A 7 11.05 5.05 -10.34
C SER A 7 12.53 4.99 -10.69
N LYS A 8 13.14 6.14 -10.92
CA LYS A 8 14.58 6.22 -11.15
C LYS A 8 15.38 5.93 -9.89
N ALA A 9 14.75 6.05 -8.73
CA ALA A 9 15.39 5.89 -7.42
C ALA A 9 15.42 4.46 -6.91
N ALA A 10 14.61 3.57 -7.50
CA ALA A 10 14.41 2.20 -7.00
C ALA A 10 14.05 1.25 -8.12
N GLY A 11 14.14 -0.05 -7.83
CA GLY A 11 13.68 -1.08 -8.75
C GLY A 11 12.16 -1.08 -8.88
N ASP A 12 11.66 -1.71 -9.93
CA ASP A 12 10.22 -1.78 -10.19
C ASP A 12 9.50 -2.55 -9.10
N VAL A 13 8.29 -2.08 -8.76
CA VAL A 13 7.38 -2.77 -7.85
C VAL A 13 6.16 -3.22 -8.63
N ILE A 14 5.85 -4.50 -8.57
CA ILE A 14 4.72 -5.08 -9.29
C ILE A 14 3.65 -5.51 -8.30
N MET A 15 2.40 -5.14 -8.58
CA MET A 15 1.25 -5.53 -7.76
C MET A 15 0.15 -6.08 -8.66
N THR A 16 -0.63 -7.02 -8.11
CA THR A 16 -1.85 -7.48 -8.78
C THR A 16 -2.83 -6.31 -8.92
N GLY A 17 -3.75 -6.41 -9.88
CA GLY A 17 -4.75 -5.37 -10.11
C GLY A 17 -5.49 -4.93 -8.85
N PRO A 18 -6.09 -5.86 -8.09
CA PRO A 18 -6.80 -5.49 -6.85
C PRO A 18 -5.91 -4.83 -5.80
N ALA A 19 -4.70 -5.36 -5.58
CA ALA A 19 -3.76 -4.80 -4.59
C ALA A 19 -3.29 -3.40 -4.99
N GLY A 20 -2.91 -3.21 -6.25
CA GLY A 20 -2.49 -1.91 -6.75
C GLY A 20 -3.60 -0.87 -6.71
N ALA A 21 -4.82 -1.27 -7.08
CA ALA A 21 -5.97 -0.39 -7.03
C ALA A 21 -6.28 0.08 -5.59
N ASP A 22 -6.22 -0.84 -4.63
CA ASP A 22 -6.44 -0.51 -3.21
C ASP A 22 -5.39 0.47 -2.70
N VAL A 23 -4.13 0.23 -2.99
CA VAL A 23 -3.03 1.10 -2.58
C VAL A 23 -3.19 2.50 -3.20
N LEU A 24 -3.52 2.58 -4.48
CA LEU A 24 -3.74 3.87 -5.15
C LEU A 24 -4.88 4.66 -4.52
N ARG A 25 -5.98 3.99 -4.20
CA ARG A 25 -7.12 4.65 -3.53
C ARG A 25 -6.73 5.18 -2.15
N LEU A 26 -5.94 4.41 -1.39
CA LEU A 26 -5.50 4.81 -0.06
C LEU A 26 -4.65 6.07 -0.06
N ILE A 27 -3.89 6.31 -1.12
CA ILE A 27 -3.09 7.54 -1.26
C ILE A 27 -3.84 8.66 -1.99
N GLY A 28 -5.13 8.48 -2.25
CA GLY A 28 -5.96 9.49 -2.90
C GLY A 28 -5.82 9.57 -4.41
N LYS A 29 -5.29 8.52 -5.04
CA LYS A 29 -5.16 8.44 -6.49
C LYS A 29 -6.26 7.56 -7.10
N ALA A 30 -6.63 7.88 -8.33
CA ALA A 30 -7.53 7.00 -9.07
C ALA A 30 -6.78 5.72 -9.50
N ALA A 31 -7.51 4.60 -9.49
CA ALA A 31 -6.95 3.31 -9.94
C ALA A 31 -6.96 3.23 -11.48
N ALA A 32 -6.34 4.20 -12.12
CA ALA A 32 -6.28 4.29 -13.58
C ALA A 32 -5.18 3.38 -14.14
N ALA A 33 -5.28 3.05 -15.42
CA ALA A 33 -4.29 2.22 -16.09
C ALA A 33 -2.90 2.86 -16.16
N GLN A 34 -2.86 4.19 -16.12
CA GLN A 34 -1.61 4.97 -16.15
C GLN A 34 -1.69 6.11 -15.16
N GLY A 35 -0.57 6.48 -14.59
CA GLY A 35 -0.52 7.63 -13.69
C GLY A 35 0.87 7.93 -13.16
N ILE A 36 0.91 8.91 -12.27
CA ILE A 36 2.15 9.38 -11.66
C ILE A 36 1.92 9.75 -10.19
N ILE A 37 2.90 9.45 -9.35
CA ILE A 37 3.01 10.01 -8.00
C ILE A 37 4.21 10.95 -8.03
N GLU A 38 3.94 12.25 -7.97
CA GLU A 38 4.99 13.25 -8.04
C GLU A 38 5.82 13.28 -6.77
N ALA A 39 7.10 13.61 -6.92
CA ALA A 39 8.02 13.71 -5.78
C ALA A 39 7.50 14.64 -4.69
N GLY A 40 6.88 15.77 -5.07
CA GLY A 40 6.29 16.72 -4.13
C GLY A 40 5.08 16.20 -3.35
N SER A 41 4.43 15.15 -3.84
CA SER A 41 3.29 14.51 -3.16
C SER A 41 3.69 13.26 -2.38
N MET A 42 4.96 12.89 -2.43
CA MET A 42 5.44 11.61 -1.91
C MET A 42 5.28 11.49 -0.39
N MET A 43 5.58 12.55 0.34
CA MET A 43 5.46 12.57 1.80
C MET A 43 4.02 12.28 2.24
N ALA A 44 3.05 12.94 1.61
CA ALA A 44 1.64 12.73 1.92
C ALA A 44 1.18 11.32 1.55
N ALA A 45 1.65 10.79 0.44
CA ALA A 45 1.32 9.43 0.01
C ALA A 45 1.88 8.39 0.98
N ILE A 46 3.12 8.56 1.42
CA ILE A 46 3.74 7.67 2.43
C ILE A 46 2.94 7.71 3.72
N ALA A 47 2.62 8.90 4.22
CA ALA A 47 1.86 9.07 5.45
C ALA A 47 0.48 8.40 5.35
N ALA A 48 -0.21 8.55 4.24
CA ALA A 48 -1.50 7.93 4.00
C ALA A 48 -1.43 6.40 4.04
N LEU A 49 -0.42 5.81 3.40
CA LEU A 49 -0.24 4.36 3.42
C LEU A 49 0.14 3.84 4.80
N GLU A 50 1.04 4.53 5.50
CA GLU A 50 1.44 4.12 6.86
C GLU A 50 0.27 4.19 7.83
N GLN A 51 -0.56 5.22 7.74
CA GLN A 51 -1.77 5.33 8.55
C GLN A 51 -2.79 4.24 8.23
N ALA A 52 -2.97 3.92 6.96
CA ALA A 52 -3.87 2.86 6.54
C ALA A 52 -3.40 1.49 7.03
N VAL A 53 -2.10 1.23 6.99
CA VAL A 53 -1.51 -0.01 7.51
C VAL A 53 -1.73 -0.12 9.01
N ALA A 54 -1.48 0.96 9.75
CA ALA A 54 -1.69 0.99 11.21
C ALA A 54 -3.16 0.75 11.57
N ALA A 55 -4.08 1.37 10.85
CA ALA A 55 -5.51 1.19 11.06
C ALA A 55 -5.95 -0.26 10.76
N ASP A 56 -5.42 -0.86 9.70
CA ASP A 56 -5.70 -2.25 9.34
C ASP A 56 -5.22 -3.20 10.44
N GLU A 57 -4.01 -3.01 10.96
CA GLU A 57 -3.47 -3.83 12.02
C GLU A 57 -4.26 -3.71 13.31
N GLN A 58 -4.66 -2.49 13.66
CA GLN A 58 -5.46 -2.24 14.87
C GLN A 58 -6.84 -2.90 14.76
N ALA A 59 -7.48 -2.83 13.60
CA ALA A 59 -8.76 -3.47 13.36
C ALA A 59 -8.65 -4.98 13.48
N ARG A 60 -7.56 -5.57 13.01
CA ARG A 60 -7.31 -7.02 13.11
C ARG A 60 -7.07 -7.45 14.55
N GLU A 61 -6.30 -6.69 15.32
CA GLU A 61 -6.08 -6.96 16.75
C GLU A 61 -7.39 -6.90 17.53
N GLN A 62 -8.22 -5.90 17.25
CA GLN A 62 -9.52 -5.75 17.90
C GLN A 62 -10.44 -6.91 17.57
N ALA A 63 -10.48 -7.35 16.32
CA ALA A 63 -11.27 -8.49 15.90
C ALA A 63 -10.81 -9.79 16.59
N GLU A 64 -9.51 -9.99 16.72
CA GLU A 64 -8.95 -11.14 17.44
C GLU A 64 -9.29 -11.10 18.93
N SER A 65 -9.19 -9.93 19.56
CA SER A 65 -9.53 -9.74 20.95
C SER A 65 -11.01 -10.03 21.21
N GLU A 66 -11.89 -9.52 20.37
CA GLU A 66 -13.33 -9.78 20.47
C GLU A 66 -13.66 -11.26 20.26
N ALA A 67 -13.00 -11.91 19.30
CA ALA A 67 -13.20 -13.34 19.06
C ALA A 67 -12.76 -14.16 20.26
N LYS A 68 -11.68 -13.81 20.93
CA LYS A 68 -11.22 -14.49 22.15
C LYS A 68 -12.20 -14.28 23.30
N ALA A 69 -12.72 -13.06 23.46
CA ALA A 69 -13.69 -12.74 24.50
C ALA A 69 -14.98 -13.54 24.34
N ASP A 70 -15.39 -13.79 23.10
CA ASP A 70 -16.58 -14.57 22.78
C ASP A 70 -16.32 -16.07 22.74
N GLY A 71 -15.09 -16.50 22.98
CA GLY A 71 -14.69 -17.90 22.90
C GLY A 71 -14.69 -18.47 21.48
N LYS A 72 -14.71 -17.60 20.48
CA LYS A 72 -14.68 -18.00 19.08
C LYS A 72 -13.25 -17.99 18.56
N LYS A 73 -12.93 -18.95 17.72
CA LYS A 73 -11.68 -18.91 16.97
C LYS A 73 -11.92 -18.19 15.66
N LEU A 74 -11.09 -17.19 15.38
CA LEU A 74 -11.04 -16.62 14.05
C LEU A 74 -10.50 -17.68 13.11
N GLY A 75 -11.14 -17.84 11.96
CA GLY A 75 -10.61 -18.69 10.91
C GLY A 75 -9.25 -18.21 10.45
N THR A 76 -8.52 -19.09 9.75
CA THR A 76 -7.24 -18.72 9.15
C THR A 76 -7.44 -17.51 8.26
N ARG A 77 -6.63 -16.49 8.45
CA ARG A 77 -6.68 -15.30 7.58
C ARG A 77 -6.31 -15.70 6.17
N GLU A 78 -7.23 -15.45 5.26
CA GLU A 78 -6.96 -15.63 3.86
C GLU A 78 -6.33 -14.33 3.32
N GLY A 79 -5.30 -14.49 2.51
CA GLY A 79 -4.67 -13.38 1.83
C GLY A 79 -3.56 -12.72 2.62
N ILE A 80 -2.93 -11.79 1.96
CA ILE A 80 -1.76 -11.05 2.44
C ILE A 80 -2.23 -9.80 3.17
N SER A 81 -1.60 -9.47 4.31
CA SER A 81 -1.95 -8.27 5.07
C SER A 81 -1.71 -7.00 4.24
N LEU A 82 -2.37 -5.91 4.61
CA LEU A 82 -2.16 -4.63 3.93
C LEU A 82 -0.69 -4.19 4.04
N ARG A 83 -0.05 -4.40 5.19
CA ARG A 83 1.38 -4.12 5.36
C ARG A 83 2.23 -4.85 4.33
N GLN A 84 2.02 -6.14 4.16
CA GLN A 84 2.79 -6.94 3.21
C GLN A 84 2.58 -6.49 1.77
N ARG A 85 1.35 -6.10 1.41
CA ARG A 85 1.04 -5.62 0.06
C ARG A 85 1.59 -4.22 -0.20
N ALA A 86 1.50 -3.33 0.78
CA ALA A 86 1.87 -1.92 0.63
C ALA A 86 3.36 -1.65 0.86
N TRP A 87 4.02 -2.47 1.67
CA TRP A 87 5.39 -2.19 2.12
C TRP A 87 6.39 -1.99 0.99
N PRO A 88 6.43 -2.82 -0.07
CA PRO A 88 7.36 -2.58 -1.17
C PRO A 88 7.17 -1.20 -1.82
N LEU A 89 5.93 -0.75 -1.94
CA LEU A 89 5.65 0.56 -2.51
C LEU A 89 6.03 1.68 -1.54
N VAL A 90 5.81 1.49 -0.24
CA VAL A 90 6.24 2.46 0.80
C VAL A 90 7.76 2.65 0.74
N GLU A 91 8.53 1.57 0.63
CA GLU A 91 9.98 1.64 0.50
C GLU A 91 10.40 2.36 -0.79
N MET A 92 9.75 2.06 -1.90
CA MET A 92 9.97 2.75 -3.17
C MET A 92 9.69 4.24 -3.05
N MET A 93 8.58 4.62 -2.39
CA MET A 93 8.22 6.00 -2.14
C MET A 93 9.26 6.74 -1.30
N LYS A 94 9.78 6.12 -0.26
CA LYS A 94 10.80 6.70 0.60
C LYS A 94 12.09 6.97 -0.17
N ARG A 95 12.53 6.02 -0.98
CA ARG A 95 13.71 6.19 -1.83
C ARG A 95 13.50 7.27 -2.88
N SER A 96 12.32 7.26 -3.50
CA SER A 96 11.98 8.25 -4.52
C SER A 96 11.93 9.65 -3.93
N MET A 97 11.37 9.81 -2.74
CA MET A 97 11.32 11.09 -2.05
C MET A 97 12.74 11.60 -1.73
N ALA A 98 13.62 10.72 -1.25
CA ALA A 98 14.99 11.09 -0.91
C ALA A 98 15.76 11.60 -2.14
N GLU A 99 15.49 11.06 -3.31
CA GLU A 99 16.15 11.44 -4.56
C GLU A 99 15.33 12.40 -5.42
N LYS A 100 14.18 12.86 -4.92
CA LYS A 100 13.25 13.75 -5.61
C LYS A 100 12.81 13.18 -6.97
N ALA A 101 12.59 11.87 -7.01
CA ALA A 101 12.13 11.16 -8.19
C ALA A 101 10.63 10.87 -8.12
N ASP A 102 9.98 10.88 -9.27
CA ASP A 102 8.57 10.51 -9.37
C ASP A 102 8.42 9.00 -9.49
N ILE A 103 7.23 8.50 -9.17
CA ILE A 103 6.84 7.12 -9.43
C ILE A 103 5.77 7.14 -10.52
N VAL A 104 5.93 6.32 -11.55
CA VAL A 104 4.96 6.22 -12.64
C VAL A 104 4.49 4.76 -12.79
N TRP A 105 3.30 4.59 -13.35
CA TRP A 105 2.79 3.27 -13.68
C TRP A 105 2.05 3.30 -14.99
N GLY A 106 1.99 2.13 -15.66
CA GLY A 106 1.29 2.00 -16.95
C GLY A 106 2.02 2.58 -18.15
N VAL A 107 3.27 2.93 -17.99
CA VAL A 107 4.10 3.51 -19.06
C VAL A 107 5.34 2.68 -19.32
#